data_a539c96d571010bd4bcc558de906728a
#
_entry.id   a539c96d571010bd4bcc558de906728a
#
_cell.length_a   1.000
_cell.length_b   1.000
_cell.length_c   1.000
_cell.angle_alpha   90.00
_cell.angle_beta   90.00
_cell.angle_gamma   90.00
#
_symmetry.space_group_name_H-M   'P 1'
#
loop_
_entity.id
_entity.type
_entity.pdbx_description
1 polymer ?
#
loop_
_entity_poly.entity_id
_entity_poly.type
_entity_poly.pdbx_seq_one_letter_code
_entity_poly.pdbx_strand_id
1 'polypeptide(L)'
;MQAEYKTTNNMISFTLSLLALIVGYMFYGRFVEHVFSPDDRKTPAIANADGVDYVVLPGWKIFMIQFLNIAGTGPIFGAIMGMWFGPSAYLWIVLGCIFAGATHDYLSGMLSMRNNGIGLPGLVGKYLGKTTKKIMLVFSILLLVMVGVVFVYSPAIIMESIWGSRIMWIIIIFIYYILATMLPIDKIIGKIYPLFAFSLLFMALALMIGLYIKIPKIPELWDGLGNMGAVKFGMTNKIFPALFITIACGAISGFHATQSPLMARCMKSESQGRPIFYGSMITEGVVALIWATISSYFFFYGGWKEVVSPDVMQQFIVQSHSAAPKTLIQFFDAPTVVKDVCHGWLGLFGGILALLGVVAAPITSGDTAFRSARLIIAEFLHLDQQSIRRRLYICVPMFSIAVLLLVWQIANPDGFNVIWQYFGWANQTLSVFTLWTLTIYLVQEKKPFLITLIPALFMTVVCGSFLFLSKQALGLDEKIGYSAAGLILVVSLVWFFSWYIKNRSKYSINKLN
;
A
#
# COMPACT_ATOMS: atom_id res chain seq x y z
N MET A 1 -12.06 -6.24 36.87
CA MET A 1 -11.78 -7.69 36.69
C MET A 1 -10.85 -7.76 35.45
N GLN A 2 -9.53 -7.73 35.70
CA GLN A 2 -8.54 -7.90 34.63
C GLN A 2 -8.54 -9.38 34.25
N ALA A 3 -9.01 -9.73 33.08
CA ALA A 3 -8.82 -11.04 32.52
C ALA A 3 -7.31 -11.22 32.27
N GLU A 4 -6.61 -11.93 33.13
CA GLU A 4 -5.27 -12.44 32.86
C GLU A 4 -5.38 -13.44 31.69
N TYR A 5 -5.10 -12.98 30.49
CA TYR A 5 -4.93 -13.88 29.35
C TYR A 5 -3.71 -14.77 29.63
N LYS A 6 -3.95 -16.04 29.88
CA LYS A 6 -2.92 -17.10 29.91
C LYS A 6 -2.38 -17.26 28.49
N THR A 7 -1.49 -16.38 28.06
CA THR A 7 -0.82 -16.50 26.78
C THR A 7 0.46 -17.33 26.94
N THR A 8 0.49 -18.48 26.30
CA THR A 8 1.71 -19.23 26.06
C THR A 8 2.55 -18.48 25.03
N ASN A 9 3.87 -18.38 25.24
CA ASN A 9 4.81 -17.69 24.33
C ASN A 9 5.06 -18.52 23.04
N ASN A 10 4.08 -18.70 22.18
CA ASN A 10 4.20 -19.66 21.08
C ASN A 10 4.17 -19.04 19.69
N MET A 11 3.84 -17.75 19.54
CA MET A 11 3.75 -17.05 18.25
C MET A 11 3.04 -17.83 17.13
N ILE A 12 2.00 -18.61 17.52
CA ILE A 12 1.33 -19.53 16.60
C ILE A 12 0.56 -18.73 15.54
N SER A 13 -0.16 -17.68 15.94
CA SER A 13 -0.91 -16.84 14.98
C SER A 13 0.00 -16.20 13.95
N PHE A 14 1.18 -15.71 14.33
CA PHE A 14 2.17 -15.18 13.38
C PHE A 14 2.66 -16.26 12.43
N THR A 15 3.06 -17.42 12.96
CA THR A 15 3.59 -18.53 12.14
C THR A 15 2.54 -19.07 11.18
N LEU A 16 1.28 -19.27 11.64
CA LEU A 16 0.18 -19.70 10.78
C LEU A 16 -0.15 -18.65 9.70
N SER A 17 -0.11 -17.37 10.05
CA SER A 17 -0.32 -16.27 9.11
C SER A 17 0.77 -16.25 8.02
N LEU A 18 2.03 -16.43 8.40
CA LEU A 18 3.14 -16.51 7.46
C LEU A 18 3.01 -17.73 6.52
N LEU A 19 2.69 -18.90 7.08
CA LEU A 19 2.45 -20.10 6.29
C LEU A 19 1.27 -19.92 5.34
N ALA A 20 0.19 -19.29 5.78
CA ALA A 20 -0.99 -19.01 4.96
C ALA A 20 -0.65 -18.11 3.75
N LEU A 21 0.20 -17.09 3.92
CA LEU A 21 0.68 -16.27 2.79
C LEU A 21 1.48 -17.08 1.77
N ILE A 22 2.39 -17.97 2.24
CA ILE A 22 3.19 -18.84 1.37
C ILE A 22 2.28 -19.82 0.61
N VAL A 23 1.35 -20.48 1.30
CA VAL A 23 0.38 -21.40 0.71
C VAL A 23 -0.53 -20.65 -0.28
N GLY A 24 -0.98 -19.44 0.07
CA GLY A 24 -1.75 -18.56 -0.80
C GLY A 24 -1.02 -18.25 -2.10
N TYR A 25 0.28 -17.94 -2.05
CA TYR A 25 1.10 -17.76 -3.25
C TYR A 25 1.19 -19.02 -4.10
N MET A 26 1.39 -20.19 -3.45
CA MET A 26 1.60 -21.46 -4.15
C MET A 26 0.34 -21.99 -4.84
N PHE A 27 -0.82 -21.87 -4.20
CA PHE A 27 -2.07 -22.45 -4.69
C PHE A 27 -2.98 -21.41 -5.32
N TYR A 28 -3.38 -20.39 -4.55
CA TYR A 28 -4.32 -19.39 -5.04
C TYR A 28 -3.68 -18.47 -6.09
N GLY A 29 -2.40 -18.14 -5.94
CA GLY A 29 -1.66 -17.40 -6.97
C GLY A 29 -1.57 -18.14 -8.31
N ARG A 30 -1.40 -19.47 -8.31
CA ARG A 30 -1.46 -20.30 -9.53
C ARG A 30 -2.88 -20.34 -10.12
N PHE A 31 -3.89 -20.40 -9.27
CA PHE A 31 -5.27 -20.35 -9.72
C PHE A 31 -5.59 -19.02 -10.42
N VAL A 32 -5.21 -17.89 -9.84
CA VAL A 32 -5.41 -16.56 -10.45
C VAL A 32 -4.63 -16.42 -11.76
N GLU A 33 -3.39 -16.93 -11.82
CA GLU A 33 -2.59 -17.01 -13.05
C GLU A 33 -3.31 -17.83 -14.13
N HIS A 34 -3.82 -19.00 -13.78
CA HIS A 34 -4.60 -19.85 -14.70
C HIS A 34 -5.87 -19.15 -15.19
N VAL A 35 -6.58 -18.42 -14.31
CA VAL A 35 -7.74 -17.60 -14.69
C VAL A 35 -7.37 -16.54 -15.70
N PHE A 36 -6.22 -15.85 -15.53
CA PHE A 36 -5.76 -14.85 -16.51
C PHE A 36 -5.31 -15.49 -17.81
N SER A 37 -4.67 -16.64 -17.76
CA SER A 37 -4.10 -17.41 -18.90
C SER A 37 -3.05 -16.58 -19.66
N PRO A 38 -1.84 -16.41 -19.10
CA PRO A 38 -0.72 -15.77 -19.80
C PRO A 38 -0.39 -16.52 -21.08
N ASP A 39 0.07 -15.80 -22.11
CA ASP A 39 0.49 -16.35 -23.40
C ASP A 39 1.82 -15.75 -23.89
N ASP A 40 2.31 -16.20 -25.06
CA ASP A 40 3.61 -15.82 -25.62
C ASP A 40 3.54 -14.57 -26.53
N ARG A 41 2.50 -13.74 -26.38
CA ARG A 41 2.41 -12.47 -27.14
C ARG A 41 3.58 -11.52 -26.83
N LYS A 42 3.94 -10.71 -27.81
CA LYS A 42 4.94 -9.66 -27.60
C LYS A 42 4.43 -8.65 -26.56
N THR A 43 5.24 -8.44 -25.52
CA THR A 43 4.93 -7.46 -24.48
C THR A 43 5.16 -6.03 -24.98
N PRO A 44 4.58 -5.02 -24.30
CA PRO A 44 4.82 -3.60 -24.64
C PRO A 44 6.30 -3.21 -24.61
N ALA A 45 7.08 -3.80 -23.71
CA ALA A 45 8.53 -3.58 -23.60
C ALA A 45 9.27 -3.92 -24.91
N ILE A 46 8.77 -4.91 -25.66
CA ILE A 46 9.36 -5.34 -26.94
C ILE A 46 8.71 -4.60 -28.12
N ALA A 47 7.37 -4.45 -28.08
CA ALA A 47 6.63 -3.89 -29.22
C ALA A 47 6.78 -2.35 -29.34
N ASN A 48 6.92 -1.66 -28.22
CA ASN A 48 6.92 -0.19 -28.15
C ASN A 48 8.22 0.37 -27.53
N ALA A 49 9.34 -0.36 -27.66
CA ALA A 49 10.62 0.05 -27.07
C ALA A 49 11.01 1.48 -27.47
N ASP A 50 11.18 2.38 -26.49
CA ASP A 50 11.52 3.79 -26.68
C ASP A 50 12.81 4.23 -25.95
N GLY A 51 13.41 3.32 -25.17
CA GLY A 51 14.60 3.59 -24.36
C GLY A 51 14.39 4.55 -23.18
N VAL A 52 13.15 4.90 -22.85
CA VAL A 52 12.80 5.83 -21.77
C VAL A 52 11.86 5.19 -20.74
N ASP A 53 10.67 4.81 -21.16
CA ASP A 53 9.63 4.22 -20.30
C ASP A 53 9.31 2.76 -20.73
N TYR A 54 9.68 2.35 -21.94
CA TYR A 54 9.55 0.98 -22.49
C TYR A 54 10.93 0.37 -22.68
N VAL A 55 11.42 -0.32 -21.64
CA VAL A 55 12.79 -0.88 -21.60
C VAL A 55 12.73 -2.29 -21.03
N VAL A 56 13.25 -3.28 -21.76
CA VAL A 56 13.30 -4.66 -21.27
C VAL A 56 14.30 -4.79 -20.12
N LEU A 57 13.81 -5.22 -18.95
CA LEU A 57 14.62 -5.51 -17.77
C LEU A 57 14.58 -7.00 -17.41
N PRO A 58 15.63 -7.54 -16.73
CA PRO A 58 15.59 -8.88 -16.17
C PRO A 58 14.49 -9.05 -15.13
N GLY A 59 13.77 -10.18 -15.11
CA GLY A 59 12.61 -10.42 -14.25
C GLY A 59 12.89 -10.22 -12.75
N TRP A 60 14.06 -10.65 -12.25
CA TRP A 60 14.44 -10.43 -10.85
C TRP A 60 14.58 -8.93 -10.50
N LYS A 61 15.07 -8.12 -11.43
CA LYS A 61 15.14 -6.66 -11.23
C LYS A 61 13.74 -6.05 -11.20
N ILE A 62 12.85 -6.50 -12.10
CA ILE A 62 11.47 -6.01 -12.14
C ILE A 62 10.75 -6.38 -10.84
N PHE A 63 10.96 -7.61 -10.31
CA PHE A 63 10.43 -8.01 -9.00
C PHE A 63 10.91 -7.07 -7.88
N MET A 64 12.21 -6.82 -7.80
CA MET A 64 12.79 -5.92 -6.79
C MET A 64 12.25 -4.49 -6.90
N ILE A 65 12.11 -3.98 -8.13
CA ILE A 65 11.57 -2.65 -8.40
C ILE A 65 10.08 -2.61 -8.04
N GLN A 66 9.28 -3.60 -8.47
CA GLN A 66 7.85 -3.67 -8.16
C GLN A 66 7.64 -3.75 -6.64
N PHE A 67 8.35 -4.67 -5.97
CA PHE A 67 8.27 -4.81 -4.52
C PHE A 67 8.58 -3.48 -3.80
N LEU A 68 9.65 -2.80 -4.17
CA LEU A 68 10.04 -1.54 -3.54
C LEU A 68 9.06 -0.40 -3.86
N ASN A 69 8.48 -0.38 -5.07
CA ASN A 69 7.49 0.62 -5.47
C ASN A 69 6.19 0.51 -4.67
N ILE A 70 5.76 -0.71 -4.33
CA ILE A 70 4.53 -0.93 -3.57
C ILE A 70 4.79 -0.88 -2.06
N ALA A 71 5.93 -1.40 -1.59
CA ALA A 71 6.31 -1.48 -0.19
C ALA A 71 6.89 -0.16 0.35
N GLY A 72 6.17 0.95 0.20
CA GLY A 72 6.52 2.23 0.83
C GLY A 72 6.44 2.15 2.36
N THR A 73 6.04 3.23 3.02
CA THR A 73 5.81 3.22 4.49
C THR A 73 4.54 2.46 4.91
N GLY A 74 3.63 2.18 3.97
CA GLY A 74 2.32 1.59 4.24
C GLY A 74 2.34 0.24 4.93
N PRO A 75 3.07 -0.78 4.46
CA PRO A 75 3.13 -2.10 5.08
C PRO A 75 3.88 -2.09 6.43
N ILE A 76 4.64 -1.04 6.71
CA ILE A 76 5.37 -0.85 7.96
C ILE A 76 4.49 -0.05 8.94
N PHE A 77 4.23 1.22 8.66
CA PHE A 77 3.50 2.11 9.56
C PHE A 77 2.02 1.73 9.67
N GLY A 78 1.38 1.38 8.55
CA GLY A 78 0.00 0.91 8.54
C GLY A 78 -0.18 -0.36 9.36
N ALA A 79 0.76 -1.30 9.29
CA ALA A 79 0.73 -2.53 10.08
C ALA A 79 0.98 -2.26 11.57
N ILE A 80 1.92 -1.36 11.92
CA ILE A 80 2.16 -0.93 13.30
C ILE A 80 0.90 -0.33 13.91
N MET A 81 0.26 0.63 13.24
CA MET A 81 -0.95 1.29 13.72
C MET A 81 -2.18 0.36 13.67
N GLY A 82 -2.28 -0.48 12.65
CA GLY A 82 -3.39 -1.42 12.50
C GLY A 82 -3.40 -2.51 13.56
N MET A 83 -2.23 -2.89 14.08
CA MET A 83 -2.15 -3.87 15.17
C MET A 83 -2.68 -3.34 16.50
N TRP A 84 -2.87 -2.03 16.64
CA TRP A 84 -3.56 -1.49 17.83
C TRP A 84 -5.00 -2.01 17.96
N PHE A 85 -5.66 -2.39 16.87
CA PHE A 85 -6.97 -3.06 16.91
C PHE A 85 -6.93 -4.49 17.46
N GLY A 86 -5.75 -5.12 17.55
CA GLY A 86 -5.56 -6.48 18.05
C GLY A 86 -5.44 -7.55 16.95
N PRO A 87 -5.67 -8.85 17.27
CA PRO A 87 -5.41 -9.98 16.37
C PRO A 87 -6.19 -9.96 15.05
N SER A 88 -7.29 -9.21 14.96
CA SER A 88 -8.03 -8.98 13.71
C SER A 88 -7.13 -8.47 12.58
N ALA A 89 -6.03 -7.79 12.93
CA ALA A 89 -5.02 -7.31 11.98
C ALA A 89 -4.36 -8.47 11.21
N TYR A 90 -4.05 -9.59 11.87
CA TYR A 90 -3.48 -10.78 11.20
C TYR A 90 -4.43 -11.33 10.13
N LEU A 91 -5.72 -11.46 10.49
CA LEU A 91 -6.72 -11.95 9.54
C LEU A 91 -6.84 -11.03 8.32
N TRP A 92 -6.87 -9.70 8.56
CA TRP A 92 -6.98 -8.76 7.45
C TRP A 92 -5.72 -8.77 6.56
N ILE A 93 -4.52 -8.78 7.14
CA ILE A 93 -3.28 -8.86 6.35
C ILE A 93 -3.29 -10.14 5.49
N VAL A 94 -3.60 -11.30 6.08
CA VAL A 94 -3.54 -12.58 5.36
C VAL A 94 -4.62 -12.70 4.29
N LEU A 95 -5.89 -12.55 4.68
CA LEU A 95 -7.01 -12.74 3.77
C LEU A 95 -7.09 -11.61 2.74
N GLY A 96 -6.85 -10.37 3.17
CA GLY A 96 -6.78 -9.21 2.30
C GLY A 96 -5.66 -9.33 1.27
N CYS A 97 -4.46 -9.71 1.71
CA CYS A 97 -3.31 -9.87 0.83
C CYS A 97 -3.53 -10.98 -0.23
N ILE A 98 -3.95 -12.18 0.19
CA ILE A 98 -4.10 -13.33 -0.72
C ILE A 98 -5.25 -13.10 -1.71
N PHE A 99 -6.46 -12.82 -1.20
CA PHE A 99 -7.68 -12.85 -2.00
C PHE A 99 -8.01 -11.52 -2.67
N ALA A 100 -7.59 -10.40 -2.07
CA ALA A 100 -7.85 -9.07 -2.62
C ALA A 100 -6.60 -8.44 -3.22
N GLY A 101 -5.55 -8.16 -2.43
CA GLY A 101 -4.38 -7.38 -2.86
C GLY A 101 -3.57 -8.04 -3.96
N ALA A 102 -3.12 -9.28 -3.76
CA ALA A 102 -2.30 -9.97 -4.75
C ALA A 102 -3.07 -10.29 -6.04
N THR A 103 -4.38 -10.55 -5.94
CA THR A 103 -5.26 -10.70 -7.10
C THR A 103 -5.42 -9.38 -7.84
N HIS A 104 -5.64 -8.28 -7.11
CA HIS A 104 -5.73 -6.91 -7.63
C HIS A 104 -4.44 -6.53 -8.38
N ASP A 105 -3.28 -6.73 -7.77
CA ASP A 105 -1.99 -6.34 -8.32
C ASP A 105 -1.63 -7.17 -9.56
N TYR A 106 -1.83 -8.48 -9.48
CA TYR A 106 -1.57 -9.37 -10.61
C TYR A 106 -2.46 -9.02 -11.81
N LEU A 107 -3.77 -8.96 -11.60
CA LEU A 107 -4.69 -8.71 -12.71
C LEU A 107 -4.57 -7.30 -13.27
N SER A 108 -4.33 -6.28 -12.43
CA SER A 108 -4.15 -4.90 -12.91
C SER A 108 -2.85 -4.73 -13.72
N GLY A 109 -1.74 -5.32 -13.26
CA GLY A 109 -0.47 -5.31 -13.97
C GLY A 109 -0.54 -6.04 -15.31
N MET A 110 -1.11 -7.25 -15.31
CA MET A 110 -1.28 -8.06 -16.52
C MET A 110 -2.27 -7.39 -17.51
N LEU A 111 -3.35 -6.79 -17.00
CA LEU A 111 -4.31 -6.08 -17.85
C LEU A 111 -3.69 -4.82 -18.47
N SER A 112 -2.87 -4.09 -17.71
CA SER A 112 -2.09 -2.96 -18.24
C SER A 112 -1.15 -3.43 -19.35
N MET A 113 -0.42 -4.53 -19.15
CA MET A 113 0.48 -5.11 -20.15
C MET A 113 -0.25 -5.47 -21.44
N ARG A 114 -1.41 -6.11 -21.38
CA ARG A 114 -2.26 -6.43 -22.55
C ARG A 114 -2.87 -5.20 -23.24
N ASN A 115 -2.82 -4.05 -22.57
CA ASN A 115 -3.27 -2.77 -23.09
C ASN A 115 -2.10 -1.79 -23.29
N ASN A 116 -0.97 -2.27 -23.80
CA ASN A 116 0.21 -1.46 -24.15
C ASN A 116 0.80 -0.66 -22.98
N GLY A 117 0.65 -1.17 -21.74
CA GLY A 117 1.17 -0.49 -20.56
C GLY A 117 0.42 0.80 -20.19
N ILE A 118 -0.86 0.94 -20.59
CA ILE A 118 -1.65 2.14 -20.24
C ILE A 118 -1.87 2.23 -18.73
N GLY A 119 -1.96 3.49 -18.22
CA GLY A 119 -2.22 3.77 -16.82
C GLY A 119 -3.64 3.38 -16.36
N LEU A 120 -3.83 3.34 -15.03
CA LEU A 120 -5.10 2.96 -14.43
C LEU A 120 -6.31 3.75 -14.95
N PRO A 121 -6.28 5.10 -15.11
CA PRO A 121 -7.43 5.83 -15.66
C PRO A 121 -7.80 5.39 -17.07
N GLY A 122 -6.83 5.01 -17.89
CA GLY A 122 -7.05 4.46 -19.23
C GLY A 122 -7.79 3.13 -19.19
N LEU A 123 -7.37 2.21 -18.30
CA LEU A 123 -8.05 0.93 -18.06
C LEU A 123 -9.48 1.14 -17.56
N VAL A 124 -9.67 2.00 -16.55
CA VAL A 124 -11.00 2.36 -16.03
C VAL A 124 -11.88 2.91 -17.15
N GLY A 125 -11.33 3.77 -18.01
CA GLY A 125 -12.06 4.33 -19.15
C GLY A 125 -12.53 3.29 -20.16
N LYS A 126 -11.71 2.27 -20.40
CA LYS A 126 -12.02 1.17 -21.32
C LYS A 126 -13.18 0.30 -20.83
N TYR A 127 -13.23 0.00 -19.54
CA TYR A 127 -14.18 -0.96 -18.97
C TYR A 127 -15.36 -0.32 -18.25
N LEU A 128 -15.18 0.83 -17.58
CA LEU A 128 -16.23 1.54 -16.82
C LEU A 128 -16.74 2.82 -17.51
N GLY A 129 -16.16 3.18 -18.65
CA GLY A 129 -16.63 4.27 -19.49
C GLY A 129 -15.93 5.61 -19.30
N LYS A 130 -16.23 6.55 -20.22
CA LYS A 130 -15.50 7.83 -20.35
C LYS A 130 -15.66 8.76 -19.15
N THR A 131 -16.82 8.79 -18.52
CA THR A 131 -17.08 9.64 -17.35
C THR A 131 -16.24 9.17 -16.16
N THR A 132 -16.24 7.87 -15.89
CA THR A 132 -15.44 7.27 -14.84
C THR A 132 -13.93 7.49 -15.08
N LYS A 133 -13.47 7.43 -16.35
CA LYS A 133 -12.10 7.79 -16.73
C LYS A 133 -11.71 9.18 -16.25
N LYS A 134 -12.56 10.19 -16.50
CA LYS A 134 -12.28 11.59 -16.11
C LYS A 134 -12.20 11.76 -14.59
N ILE A 135 -13.11 11.14 -13.85
CA ILE A 135 -13.12 11.14 -12.39
C ILE A 135 -11.82 10.49 -11.87
N MET A 136 -11.49 9.32 -12.39
CA MET A 136 -10.30 8.57 -11.99
C MET A 136 -8.99 9.28 -12.34
N LEU A 137 -8.95 10.02 -13.43
CA LEU A 137 -7.80 10.83 -13.79
C LEU A 137 -7.48 11.85 -12.71
N VAL A 138 -8.47 12.69 -12.37
CA VAL A 138 -8.30 13.74 -11.35
C VAL A 138 -7.96 13.12 -10.00
N PHE A 139 -8.68 12.07 -9.63
CA PHE A 139 -8.50 11.37 -8.37
C PHE A 139 -7.10 10.71 -8.26
N SER A 140 -6.65 10.05 -9.33
CA SER A 140 -5.31 9.42 -9.36
C SER A 140 -4.19 10.45 -9.28
N ILE A 141 -4.30 11.58 -10.00
CA ILE A 141 -3.28 12.64 -9.94
C ILE A 141 -3.21 13.23 -8.53
N LEU A 142 -4.37 13.55 -7.92
CA LEU A 142 -4.42 14.07 -6.57
C LEU A 142 -3.78 13.09 -5.56
N LEU A 143 -4.18 11.81 -5.63
CA LEU A 143 -3.59 10.76 -4.80
C LEU A 143 -2.07 10.68 -4.97
N LEU A 144 -1.57 10.61 -6.21
CA LEU A 144 -0.14 10.43 -6.49
C LEU A 144 0.69 11.62 -5.99
N VAL A 145 0.16 12.84 -6.08
CA VAL A 145 0.81 14.02 -5.50
C VAL A 145 0.82 13.95 -3.97
N MET A 146 -0.29 13.55 -3.31
CA MET A 146 -0.33 13.35 -1.86
C MET A 146 0.64 12.26 -1.41
N VAL A 147 0.72 11.15 -2.14
CA VAL A 147 1.71 10.07 -1.91
C VAL A 147 3.13 10.65 -1.94
N GLY A 148 3.45 11.42 -2.97
CA GLY A 148 4.75 12.06 -3.08
C GLY A 148 5.08 12.96 -1.89
N VAL A 149 4.12 13.74 -1.41
CA VAL A 149 4.27 14.61 -0.23
C VAL A 149 4.52 13.81 1.05
N VAL A 150 3.70 12.78 1.32
CA VAL A 150 3.85 11.89 2.49
C VAL A 150 5.20 11.18 2.46
N PHE A 151 5.64 10.74 1.27
CA PHE A 151 6.87 9.97 1.09
C PHE A 151 8.14 10.85 0.95
N VAL A 152 8.01 12.17 0.98
CA VAL A 152 9.10 13.10 1.30
C VAL A 152 9.24 13.24 2.82
N TYR A 153 8.12 13.46 3.51
CA TYR A 153 8.12 13.85 4.91
C TYR A 153 8.47 12.69 5.85
N SER A 154 7.92 11.50 5.61
CA SER A 154 8.14 10.34 6.48
C SER A 154 9.60 9.87 6.55
N PRO A 155 10.38 9.73 5.45
CA PRO A 155 11.79 9.42 5.56
C PRO A 155 12.62 10.56 6.15
N ALA A 156 12.20 11.83 5.95
CA ALA A 156 12.91 12.97 6.53
C ALA A 156 12.85 12.97 8.06
N ILE A 157 11.76 12.51 8.69
CA ILE A 157 11.66 12.32 10.15
C ILE A 157 12.67 11.27 10.62
N ILE A 158 12.78 10.14 9.94
CA ILE A 158 13.71 9.07 10.31
C ILE A 158 15.16 9.56 10.14
N MET A 159 15.47 10.23 9.05
CA MET A 159 16.82 10.74 8.76
C MET A 159 17.23 11.86 9.73
N GLU A 160 16.32 12.73 10.14
CA GLU A 160 16.55 13.74 11.18
C GLU A 160 17.02 13.10 12.49
N SER A 161 16.47 11.94 12.85
CA SER A 161 16.89 11.22 14.07
C SER A 161 18.28 10.61 13.99
N ILE A 162 18.85 10.50 12.79
CA ILE A 162 20.21 9.98 12.57
C ILE A 162 21.22 11.12 12.46
N TRP A 163 20.90 12.11 11.62
CA TRP A 163 21.78 13.25 11.36
C TRP A 163 21.06 14.39 10.62
N GLY A 164 21.44 15.63 10.93
CA GLY A 164 20.97 16.84 10.22
C GLY A 164 19.60 17.32 10.68
N SER A 165 18.95 18.16 9.86
CA SER A 165 17.61 18.69 10.12
C SER A 165 16.56 18.11 9.18
N ARG A 166 15.31 18.05 9.63
CA ARG A 166 14.17 17.59 8.81
C ARG A 166 14.04 18.37 7.50
N ILE A 167 14.18 19.69 7.56
CA ILE A 167 14.07 20.57 6.39
C ILE A 167 15.16 20.25 5.36
N MET A 168 16.40 20.03 5.81
CA MET A 168 17.51 19.63 4.93
C MET A 168 17.16 18.34 4.19
N TRP A 169 16.66 17.31 4.88
CA TRP A 169 16.29 16.04 4.26
C TRP A 169 15.10 16.16 3.33
N ILE A 170 14.10 16.97 3.68
CA ILE A 170 12.97 17.27 2.78
C ILE A 170 13.47 17.86 1.46
N ILE A 171 14.38 18.83 1.50
CA ILE A 171 14.96 19.46 0.31
C ILE A 171 15.74 18.43 -0.52
N ILE A 172 16.60 17.63 0.11
CA ILE A 172 17.41 16.61 -0.58
C ILE A 172 16.52 15.59 -1.28
N ILE A 173 15.52 15.03 -0.59
CA ILE A 173 14.60 14.03 -1.13
C ILE A 173 13.76 14.63 -2.26
N PHE A 174 13.29 15.86 -2.10
CA PHE A 174 12.47 16.50 -3.11
C PHE A 174 13.25 16.83 -4.40
N ILE A 175 14.51 17.29 -4.26
CA ILE A 175 15.42 17.47 -5.42
C ILE A 175 15.63 16.12 -6.12
N TYR A 176 15.85 15.04 -5.36
CA TYR A 176 15.95 13.70 -5.92
C TYR A 176 14.71 13.33 -6.73
N TYR A 177 13.48 13.61 -6.23
CA TYR A 177 12.24 13.31 -6.94
C TYR A 177 12.12 14.06 -8.28
N ILE A 178 12.52 15.34 -8.30
CA ILE A 178 12.54 16.12 -9.54
C ILE A 178 13.47 15.46 -10.56
N LEU A 179 14.69 15.13 -10.14
CA LEU A 179 15.68 14.50 -11.01
C LEU A 179 15.21 13.11 -11.49
N ALA A 180 14.72 12.27 -10.58
CA ALA A 180 14.26 10.91 -10.90
C ALA A 180 13.05 10.92 -11.85
N THR A 181 12.11 11.85 -11.68
CA THR A 181 10.94 11.98 -12.55
C THR A 181 11.32 12.43 -13.97
N MET A 182 12.41 13.19 -14.12
CA MET A 182 12.87 13.72 -15.41
C MET A 182 13.76 12.76 -16.20
N LEU A 183 14.44 11.82 -15.52
CA LEU A 183 15.39 10.90 -16.16
C LEU A 183 14.73 9.61 -16.65
N PRO A 184 15.34 8.90 -17.64
CA PRO A 184 14.89 7.57 -18.05
C PRO A 184 14.90 6.55 -16.91
N ILE A 185 13.94 5.59 -16.95
CA ILE A 185 13.69 4.63 -15.88
C ILE A 185 14.89 3.72 -15.58
N ASP A 186 15.64 3.30 -16.60
CA ASP A 186 16.77 2.37 -16.48
C ASP A 186 17.99 2.98 -15.80
N LYS A 187 18.17 4.30 -15.86
CA LYS A 187 19.36 4.99 -15.34
C LYS A 187 19.39 5.08 -13.81
N ILE A 188 18.26 5.33 -13.17
CA ILE A 188 18.16 5.43 -11.70
C ILE A 188 17.47 4.21 -11.14
N ILE A 189 16.23 3.98 -11.54
CA ILE A 189 15.37 2.90 -11.02
C ILE A 189 16.03 1.54 -11.24
N GLY A 190 16.46 1.25 -12.47
CA GLY A 190 17.05 -0.04 -12.82
C GLY A 190 18.39 -0.37 -12.13
N LYS A 191 19.12 0.64 -11.58
CA LYS A 191 20.42 0.45 -10.93
C LYS A 191 20.36 0.54 -9.42
N ILE A 192 19.65 1.52 -8.86
CA ILE A 192 19.66 1.84 -7.43
C ILE A 192 18.60 1.04 -6.67
N TYR A 193 17.42 0.83 -7.25
CA TYR A 193 16.33 0.17 -6.56
C TYR A 193 16.60 -1.27 -6.12
N PRO A 194 17.30 -2.12 -6.90
CA PRO A 194 17.63 -3.46 -6.41
C PRO A 194 18.44 -3.46 -5.11
N LEU A 195 19.34 -2.48 -4.92
CA LEU A 195 20.11 -2.33 -3.68
C LEU A 195 19.20 -1.95 -2.49
N PHE A 196 18.29 -1.02 -2.71
CA PHE A 196 17.34 -0.60 -1.67
C PHE A 196 16.33 -1.69 -1.33
N ALA A 197 15.85 -2.43 -2.33
CA ALA A 197 14.98 -3.59 -2.11
C ALA A 197 15.70 -4.67 -1.29
N PHE A 198 16.98 -4.91 -1.56
CA PHE A 198 17.80 -5.81 -0.76
C PHE A 198 17.90 -5.36 0.71
N SER A 199 18.13 -4.07 0.97
CA SER A 199 18.16 -3.53 2.35
C SER A 199 16.83 -3.71 3.07
N LEU A 200 15.71 -3.50 2.38
CA LEU A 200 14.36 -3.70 2.93
C LEU A 200 14.07 -5.18 3.22
N LEU A 201 14.45 -6.09 2.31
CA LEU A 201 14.35 -7.53 2.53
C LEU A 201 15.25 -8.02 3.64
N PHE A 202 16.48 -7.47 3.74
CA PHE A 202 17.39 -7.74 4.86
C PHE A 202 16.75 -7.35 6.19
N MET A 203 16.18 -6.15 6.29
CA MET A 203 15.46 -5.71 7.49
C MET A 203 14.34 -6.70 7.85
N ALA A 204 13.48 -7.04 6.89
CA ALA A 204 12.38 -7.95 7.13
C ALA A 204 12.86 -9.32 7.61
N LEU A 205 13.88 -9.89 6.96
CA LEU A 205 14.46 -11.18 7.34
C LEU A 205 15.11 -11.12 8.73
N ALA A 206 15.90 -10.08 9.01
CA ALA A 206 16.59 -9.92 10.28
C ALA A 206 15.61 -9.76 11.45
N LEU A 207 14.54 -8.97 11.27
CA LEU A 207 13.48 -8.80 12.27
C LEU A 207 12.66 -10.08 12.44
N MET A 208 12.37 -10.82 11.36
CA MET A 208 11.71 -12.12 11.43
C MET A 208 12.54 -13.14 12.23
N ILE A 209 13.85 -13.20 11.99
CA ILE A 209 14.76 -14.04 12.77
C ILE A 209 14.77 -13.58 14.24
N GLY A 210 14.82 -12.27 14.48
CA GLY A 210 14.73 -11.68 15.83
C GLY A 210 13.46 -12.09 16.56
N LEU A 211 12.31 -12.11 15.88
CA LEU A 211 11.05 -12.60 16.44
C LEU A 211 11.13 -14.07 16.88
N TYR A 212 11.70 -14.96 16.05
CA TYR A 212 11.84 -16.37 16.39
C TYR A 212 12.93 -16.66 17.43
N ILE A 213 13.92 -15.79 17.60
CA ILE A 213 14.91 -15.90 18.68
C ILE A 213 14.31 -15.43 20.01
N LYS A 214 13.59 -14.29 20.00
CA LYS A 214 13.01 -13.71 21.23
C LYS A 214 11.73 -14.41 21.69
N ILE A 215 10.97 -14.98 20.77
CA ILE A 215 9.64 -15.57 20.99
C ILE A 215 8.79 -14.69 21.92
N PRO A 216 8.53 -13.42 21.54
CA PRO A 216 7.82 -12.49 22.41
C PRO A 216 6.37 -12.93 22.64
N LYS A 217 5.78 -12.48 23.75
CA LYS A 217 4.33 -12.59 23.94
C LYS A 217 3.63 -11.76 22.88
N ILE A 218 2.63 -12.37 22.23
CA ILE A 218 1.77 -11.70 21.26
C ILE A 218 0.32 -12.07 21.54
N PRO A 219 -0.67 -11.25 21.14
CA PRO A 219 -2.07 -11.66 21.19
C PRO A 219 -2.33 -12.69 20.09
N GLU A 220 -2.88 -13.83 20.47
CA GLU A 220 -3.20 -14.90 19.53
C GLU A 220 -4.64 -14.75 19.01
N LEU A 221 -4.94 -15.34 17.84
CA LEU A 221 -6.27 -15.23 17.21
C LEU A 221 -7.41 -15.76 18.10
N TRP A 222 -7.14 -16.77 18.92
CA TRP A 222 -8.11 -17.34 19.87
C TRP A 222 -8.26 -16.55 21.17
N ASP A 223 -7.42 -15.56 21.44
CA ASP A 223 -7.60 -14.65 22.57
C ASP A 223 -8.75 -13.67 22.34
N GLY A 224 -9.28 -13.63 21.13
CA GLY A 224 -10.43 -12.84 20.71
C GLY A 224 -10.06 -11.81 19.64
N LEU A 225 -11.07 -11.48 18.83
CA LEU A 225 -10.94 -10.53 17.72
C LEU A 225 -11.45 -9.12 18.08
N GLY A 226 -11.58 -8.84 19.38
CA GLY A 226 -12.03 -7.55 19.89
C GLY A 226 -11.01 -6.43 19.68
N ASN A 227 -11.47 -5.18 19.84
CA ASN A 227 -10.61 -4.00 19.74
C ASN A 227 -9.78 -3.83 21.02
N MET A 228 -8.56 -4.35 21.00
CA MET A 228 -7.64 -4.27 22.13
C MET A 228 -7.20 -2.83 22.43
N GLY A 229 -7.05 -1.99 21.41
CA GLY A 229 -6.67 -0.59 21.60
C GLY A 229 -7.76 0.25 22.25
N ALA A 230 -9.04 -0.07 22.02
CA ALA A 230 -10.14 0.56 22.73
C ALA A 230 -10.09 0.21 24.23
N VAL A 231 -9.81 -1.05 24.57
CA VAL A 231 -9.73 -1.50 25.97
C VAL A 231 -8.50 -0.95 26.68
N LYS A 232 -7.32 -0.96 26.01
CA LYS A 232 -6.04 -0.63 26.66
C LYS A 232 -5.68 0.85 26.59
N PHE A 233 -6.04 1.53 25.49
CA PHE A 233 -5.60 2.90 25.19
C PHE A 233 -6.76 3.88 25.01
N GLY A 234 -8.01 3.43 25.16
CA GLY A 234 -9.19 4.28 24.97
C GLY A 234 -9.41 4.73 23.52
N MET A 235 -8.97 3.94 22.55
CA MET A 235 -9.23 4.24 21.14
C MET A 235 -10.73 4.29 20.85
N THR A 236 -11.17 5.35 20.17
CA THR A 236 -12.59 5.53 19.79
C THR A 236 -12.93 4.90 18.44
N ASN A 237 -11.94 4.63 17.60
CA ASN A 237 -12.15 4.06 16.29
C ASN A 237 -12.59 2.59 16.40
N LYS A 238 -13.65 2.22 15.70
CA LYS A 238 -14.11 0.83 15.59
C LYS A 238 -13.23 0.05 14.62
N ILE A 239 -13.13 -1.27 14.81
CA ILE A 239 -12.41 -2.16 13.88
C ILE A 239 -12.91 -1.95 12.45
N PHE A 240 -14.23 -2.00 12.24
CA PHE A 240 -14.82 -1.68 10.94
C PHE A 240 -15.33 -0.22 10.94
N PRO A 241 -14.93 0.61 9.97
CA PRO A 241 -14.04 0.32 8.83
C PRO A 241 -12.55 0.66 9.07
N ALA A 242 -12.17 1.16 10.28
CA ALA A 242 -10.89 1.82 10.49
C ALA A 242 -9.67 0.89 10.28
N LEU A 243 -9.71 -0.35 10.76
CA LEU A 243 -8.64 -1.33 10.55
C LEU A 243 -8.31 -1.50 9.05
N PHE A 244 -9.35 -1.62 8.22
CA PHE A 244 -9.24 -1.90 6.78
C PHE A 244 -8.69 -0.72 5.98
N ILE A 245 -8.83 0.50 6.50
CA ILE A 245 -8.21 1.70 5.95
C ILE A 245 -6.79 1.88 6.48
N THR A 246 -6.56 1.59 7.76
CA THR A 246 -5.25 1.74 8.41
C THR A 246 -4.22 0.77 7.82
N ILE A 247 -4.58 -0.52 7.67
CA ILE A 247 -3.75 -1.50 6.95
C ILE A 247 -4.22 -1.54 5.49
N ALA A 248 -3.83 -0.55 4.73
CA ALA A 248 -4.04 -0.51 3.29
C ALA A 248 -2.96 -1.32 2.57
N CYS A 249 -1.76 -0.78 2.51
CA CYS A 249 -0.60 -1.44 1.96
C CYS A 249 -0.30 -2.71 2.75
N GLY A 250 -0.05 -3.82 2.39
CA GLY A 250 0.11 -5.08 3.13
C GLY A 250 -1.14 -5.96 3.15
N ALA A 251 -2.32 -5.41 2.79
CA ALA A 251 -3.54 -6.18 2.56
C ALA A 251 -4.10 -5.96 1.16
N ILE A 252 -4.45 -4.73 0.79
CA ILE A 252 -4.81 -4.30 -0.57
C ILE A 252 -4.59 -2.80 -0.71
N SER A 253 -4.03 -2.35 -1.84
CA SER A 253 -3.72 -0.95 -2.08
C SER A 253 -3.99 -0.54 -3.53
N GLY A 254 -4.83 0.45 -3.73
CA GLY A 254 -5.11 0.99 -5.06
C GLY A 254 -3.93 1.74 -5.68
N PHE A 255 -3.01 2.25 -4.84
CA PHE A 255 -1.77 2.85 -5.31
C PHE A 255 -0.95 1.87 -6.18
N HIS A 256 -0.96 0.58 -5.85
CA HIS A 256 -0.24 -0.45 -6.61
C HIS A 256 -0.66 -0.50 -8.08
N ALA A 257 -1.96 -0.34 -8.38
CA ALA A 257 -2.45 -0.31 -9.75
C ALA A 257 -1.97 0.93 -10.55
N THR A 258 -1.47 1.96 -9.88
CA THR A 258 -0.83 3.10 -10.53
C THR A 258 0.66 2.85 -10.83
N GLN A 259 1.29 1.92 -10.09
CA GLN A 259 2.71 1.54 -10.26
C GLN A 259 2.90 0.36 -11.22
N SER A 260 1.99 -0.61 -11.20
CA SER A 260 2.04 -1.80 -12.05
C SER A 260 2.22 -1.51 -13.55
N PRO A 261 1.63 -0.44 -14.15
CA PRO A 261 1.88 -0.09 -15.54
C PRO A 261 3.35 0.23 -15.87
N LEU A 262 4.10 0.79 -14.91
CA LEU A 262 5.54 1.04 -15.09
C LEU A 262 6.31 -0.26 -15.31
N MET A 263 5.98 -1.28 -14.51
CA MET A 263 6.61 -2.60 -14.60
C MET A 263 6.12 -3.38 -15.82
N ALA A 264 4.84 -3.27 -16.16
CA ALA A 264 4.27 -3.86 -17.37
C ALA A 264 4.99 -3.41 -18.65
N ARG A 265 5.51 -2.17 -18.66
CA ARG A 265 6.33 -1.61 -19.76
C ARG A 265 7.77 -2.12 -19.78
N CYS A 266 8.21 -2.89 -18.77
CA CYS A 266 9.56 -3.41 -18.65
C CYS A 266 9.66 -4.92 -18.77
N MET A 267 8.53 -5.64 -18.78
CA MET A 267 8.49 -7.11 -18.76
C MET A 267 8.73 -7.71 -20.14
N LYS A 268 9.57 -8.75 -20.18
CA LYS A 268 9.87 -9.49 -21.41
C LYS A 268 8.76 -10.48 -21.80
N SER A 269 8.08 -11.10 -20.83
CA SER A 269 7.07 -12.14 -21.04
C SER A 269 5.94 -12.04 -20.03
N GLU A 270 4.70 -12.41 -20.43
CA GLU A 270 3.54 -12.53 -19.54
C GLU A 270 3.74 -13.60 -18.45
N SER A 271 4.53 -14.64 -18.69
CA SER A 271 4.83 -15.69 -17.72
C SER A 271 5.54 -15.18 -16.45
N GLN A 272 6.17 -14.02 -16.51
CA GLN A 272 6.80 -13.36 -15.35
C GLN A 272 5.80 -12.62 -14.45
N GLY A 273 4.54 -12.50 -14.84
CA GLY A 273 3.53 -11.71 -14.13
C GLY A 273 3.28 -12.17 -12.70
N ARG A 274 3.14 -13.50 -12.47
CA ARG A 274 2.86 -14.02 -11.13
C ARG A 274 3.97 -13.73 -10.12
N PRO A 275 5.25 -14.05 -10.36
CA PRO A 275 6.30 -13.69 -9.40
C PRO A 275 6.42 -12.17 -9.22
N ILE A 276 6.24 -11.37 -10.28
CA ILE A 276 6.44 -9.92 -10.22
C ILE A 276 5.29 -9.23 -9.49
N PHE A 277 4.04 -9.43 -9.89
CA PHE A 277 2.91 -8.69 -9.32
C PHE A 277 2.31 -9.39 -8.09
N TYR A 278 1.91 -10.65 -8.24
CA TYR A 278 1.34 -11.41 -7.13
C TYR A 278 2.39 -11.66 -6.03
N GLY A 279 3.60 -12.06 -6.42
CA GLY A 279 4.70 -12.37 -5.50
C GLY A 279 5.18 -11.15 -4.71
N SER A 280 5.28 -9.98 -5.33
CA SER A 280 5.65 -8.74 -4.63
C SER A 280 4.63 -8.37 -3.57
N MET A 281 3.32 -8.50 -3.86
CA MET A 281 2.26 -8.22 -2.89
C MET A 281 2.29 -9.20 -1.70
N ILE A 282 2.53 -10.50 -1.95
CA ILE A 282 2.71 -11.48 -0.86
C ILE A 282 3.94 -11.12 0.00
N THR A 283 5.04 -10.72 -0.63
CA THR A 283 6.25 -10.29 0.10
C THR A 283 5.98 -9.07 0.96
N GLU A 284 5.19 -8.13 0.45
CA GLU A 284 4.72 -6.96 1.21
C GLU A 284 3.84 -7.37 2.40
N GLY A 285 2.93 -8.33 2.21
CA GLY A 285 2.12 -8.91 3.29
C GLY A 285 2.97 -9.55 4.39
N VAL A 286 4.08 -10.20 4.03
CA VAL A 286 5.05 -10.73 5.02
C VAL A 286 5.70 -9.60 5.82
N VAL A 287 6.11 -8.51 5.16
CA VAL A 287 6.67 -7.34 5.87
C VAL A 287 5.62 -6.76 6.83
N ALA A 288 4.37 -6.64 6.40
CA ALA A 288 3.28 -6.15 7.25
C ALA A 288 3.03 -7.07 8.46
N LEU A 289 3.06 -8.40 8.29
CA LEU A 289 2.92 -9.35 9.41
C LEU A 289 4.04 -9.21 10.43
N ILE A 290 5.29 -9.04 9.99
CA ILE A 290 6.44 -8.84 10.87
C ILE A 290 6.23 -7.59 11.73
N TRP A 291 5.90 -6.46 11.11
CA TRP A 291 5.71 -5.19 11.82
C TRP A 291 4.45 -5.17 12.70
N ALA A 292 3.37 -5.82 12.29
CA ALA A 292 2.19 -6.02 13.12
C ALA A 292 2.56 -6.81 14.40
N THR A 293 3.32 -7.90 14.24
CA THR A 293 3.75 -8.73 15.38
C THR A 293 4.67 -7.97 16.32
N ILE A 294 5.66 -7.24 15.80
CA ILE A 294 6.55 -6.38 16.59
C ILE A 294 5.74 -5.30 17.32
N SER A 295 4.81 -4.66 16.65
CA SER A 295 3.93 -3.65 17.23
C SER A 295 3.09 -4.21 18.36
N SER A 296 2.56 -5.43 18.23
CA SER A 296 1.79 -6.07 19.30
C SER A 296 2.62 -6.26 20.56
N TYR A 297 3.84 -6.74 20.42
CA TYR A 297 4.77 -6.88 21.53
C TYR A 297 5.15 -5.51 22.14
N PHE A 298 5.49 -4.54 21.30
CA PHE A 298 5.88 -3.20 21.71
C PHE A 298 4.79 -2.55 22.57
N PHE A 299 3.55 -2.49 22.08
CA PHE A 299 2.47 -1.74 22.73
C PHE A 299 1.70 -2.53 23.81
N PHE A 300 1.50 -3.83 23.62
CA PHE A 300 0.65 -4.60 24.53
C PHE A 300 1.40 -5.35 25.62
N TYR A 301 2.64 -5.76 25.37
CA TYR A 301 3.41 -6.62 26.28
C TYR A 301 4.70 -5.97 26.80
N GLY A 302 4.85 -4.68 26.61
CA GLY A 302 5.95 -3.91 27.23
C GLY A 302 7.27 -3.97 26.49
N GLY A 303 7.30 -4.47 25.25
CA GLY A 303 8.52 -4.53 24.43
C GLY A 303 9.21 -3.18 24.21
N TRP A 304 8.45 -2.06 24.30
CA TRP A 304 9.00 -0.72 24.25
C TRP A 304 10.08 -0.45 25.32
N LYS A 305 9.95 -1.07 26.50
CA LYS A 305 10.92 -0.92 27.60
C LYS A 305 12.31 -1.51 27.29
N GLU A 306 12.38 -2.42 26.33
CA GLU A 306 13.64 -3.06 25.93
C GLU A 306 14.43 -2.25 24.91
N VAL A 307 13.74 -1.45 24.09
CA VAL A 307 14.34 -0.80 22.91
C VAL A 307 14.41 0.71 23.03
N VAL A 308 13.58 1.32 23.88
CA VAL A 308 13.54 2.77 24.06
C VAL A 308 14.63 3.21 25.04
N SER A 309 15.31 4.32 24.75
CA SER A 309 16.34 4.88 25.63
C SER A 309 15.77 5.33 26.97
N PRO A 310 16.55 5.28 28.07
CA PRO A 310 16.11 5.73 29.40
C PRO A 310 15.57 7.15 29.42
N ASP A 311 16.14 8.07 28.65
CA ASP A 311 15.70 9.46 28.60
C ASP A 311 14.30 9.61 27.97
N VAL A 312 14.03 8.89 26.87
CA VAL A 312 12.72 8.87 26.22
C VAL A 312 11.69 8.16 27.09
N MET A 313 12.10 7.09 27.81
CA MET A 313 11.25 6.43 28.79
C MET A 313 10.83 7.39 29.91
N GLN A 314 11.75 8.17 30.45
CA GLN A 314 11.47 9.16 31.47
C GLN A 314 10.52 10.26 30.94
N GLN A 315 10.74 10.72 29.71
CA GLN A 315 9.84 11.69 29.07
C GLN A 315 8.42 11.14 28.94
N PHE A 316 8.25 9.87 28.53
CA PHE A 316 6.94 9.23 28.47
C PHE A 316 6.28 9.15 29.86
N ILE A 317 7.02 8.76 30.91
CA ILE A 317 6.51 8.69 32.27
C ILE A 317 6.01 10.07 32.73
N VAL A 318 6.79 11.12 32.53
CA VAL A 318 6.39 12.51 32.86
C VAL A 318 5.13 12.90 32.08
N GLN A 319 5.10 12.64 30.77
CA GLN A 319 3.96 13.00 29.94
C GLN A 319 2.69 12.21 30.28
N SER A 320 2.81 10.96 30.67
CA SER A 320 1.67 10.11 31.07
C SER A 320 1.02 10.54 32.39
N HIS A 321 1.74 11.31 33.22
CA HIS A 321 1.25 11.88 34.49
C HIS A 321 1.00 13.41 34.40
N SER A 322 1.08 14.01 33.22
CA SER A 322 0.85 15.44 33.02
C SER A 322 -0.63 15.80 33.07
N ALA A 323 -0.94 17.11 33.05
CA ALA A 323 -2.31 17.61 32.97
C ALA A 323 -3.06 17.18 31.70
N ALA A 324 -2.33 16.82 30.63
CA ALA A 324 -2.84 16.24 29.38
C ALA A 324 -2.11 14.91 29.10
N PRO A 325 -2.51 13.81 29.79
CA PRO A 325 -1.77 12.56 29.73
C PRO A 325 -1.85 11.91 28.34
N LYS A 326 -0.69 11.52 27.81
CA LYS A 326 -0.61 10.77 26.57
C LYS A 326 -0.57 9.27 26.84
N THR A 327 -1.34 8.52 26.08
CA THR A 327 -1.23 7.07 26.02
C THR A 327 0.01 6.64 25.22
N LEU A 328 0.39 5.38 25.32
CA LEU A 328 1.56 4.84 24.61
C LEU A 328 1.46 5.05 23.08
N ILE A 329 0.28 4.85 22.50
CA ILE A 329 0.04 5.04 21.06
C ILE A 329 -0.02 6.50 20.62
N GLN A 330 -0.19 7.43 21.55
CA GLN A 330 -0.13 8.87 21.29
C GLN A 330 1.27 9.43 21.47
N PHE A 331 2.11 8.75 22.23
CA PHE A 331 3.49 9.18 22.49
C PHE A 331 4.46 8.61 21.45
N PHE A 332 4.34 7.31 21.10
CA PHE A 332 5.20 6.66 20.12
C PHE A 332 4.49 6.56 18.77
N ASP A 333 4.93 7.35 17.83
CA ASP A 333 4.52 7.23 16.43
C ASP A 333 5.21 6.05 15.72
N ALA A 334 4.69 5.63 14.56
CA ALA A 334 5.23 4.50 13.83
C ALA A 334 6.70 4.67 13.39
N PRO A 335 7.16 5.84 12.91
CA PRO A 335 8.57 6.07 12.61
C PRO A 335 9.50 5.87 13.82
N THR A 336 9.11 6.34 15.00
CA THR A 336 9.87 6.17 16.25
C THR A 336 9.95 4.69 16.63
N VAL A 337 8.85 3.95 16.56
CA VAL A 337 8.84 2.50 16.82
C VAL A 337 9.81 1.78 15.89
N VAL A 338 9.82 2.11 14.60
CA VAL A 338 10.72 1.51 13.62
C VAL A 338 12.17 1.78 13.98
N LYS A 339 12.52 3.02 14.28
CA LYS A 339 13.89 3.41 14.68
C LYS A 339 14.33 2.64 15.92
N ASP A 340 13.54 2.68 16.98
CA ASP A 340 13.93 2.11 18.28
C ASP A 340 14.03 0.59 18.23
N VAL A 341 13.12 -0.09 17.52
CA VAL A 341 13.18 -1.54 17.32
C VAL A 341 14.37 -1.95 16.46
N CYS A 342 14.62 -1.27 15.34
CA CYS A 342 15.76 -1.61 14.48
C CYS A 342 17.10 -1.46 15.24
N HIS A 343 17.27 -0.39 16.01
CA HIS A 343 18.47 -0.20 16.84
C HIS A 343 18.55 -1.20 18.00
N GLY A 344 17.44 -1.38 18.72
CA GLY A 344 17.42 -2.24 19.90
C GLY A 344 17.59 -3.73 19.59
N TRP A 345 17.07 -4.21 18.45
CA TRP A 345 17.14 -5.63 18.11
C TRP A 345 18.31 -6.00 17.22
N LEU A 346 18.74 -5.10 16.31
CA LEU A 346 19.77 -5.38 15.30
C LEU A 346 21.12 -4.72 15.64
N GLY A 347 21.19 -3.98 16.74
CA GLY A 347 22.36 -3.21 17.13
C GLY A 347 22.65 -2.05 16.18
N LEU A 348 23.81 -1.40 16.34
CA LEU A 348 24.14 -0.20 15.59
C LEU A 348 24.23 -0.45 14.08
N PHE A 349 25.01 -1.43 13.64
CA PHE A 349 25.26 -1.68 12.22
C PHE A 349 24.03 -2.27 11.51
N GLY A 350 23.42 -3.30 12.11
CA GLY A 350 22.20 -3.89 11.58
C GLY A 350 21.02 -2.91 11.57
N GLY A 351 20.92 -2.06 12.60
CA GLY A 351 19.94 -1.00 12.70
C GLY A 351 20.07 0.03 11.59
N ILE A 352 21.26 0.52 11.30
CA ILE A 352 21.51 1.47 10.19
C ILE A 352 21.12 0.84 8.85
N LEU A 353 21.52 -0.40 8.58
CA LEU A 353 21.19 -1.07 7.33
C LEU A 353 19.67 -1.29 7.19
N ALA A 354 18.99 -1.66 8.28
CA ALA A 354 17.54 -1.80 8.30
C ALA A 354 16.83 -0.46 8.05
N LEU A 355 17.27 0.60 8.72
CA LEU A 355 16.72 1.95 8.54
C LEU A 355 16.95 2.48 7.13
N LEU A 356 18.07 2.17 6.48
CA LEU A 356 18.29 2.50 5.07
C LEU A 356 17.21 1.86 4.18
N GLY A 357 16.81 0.60 4.45
CA GLY A 357 15.71 -0.05 3.75
C GLY A 357 14.37 0.67 3.96
N VAL A 358 14.05 1.04 5.21
CA VAL A 358 12.80 1.73 5.56
C VAL A 358 12.74 3.15 4.98
N VAL A 359 13.87 3.85 4.92
CA VAL A 359 13.97 5.21 4.33
C VAL A 359 13.91 5.14 2.81
N ALA A 360 14.58 4.15 2.22
CA ALA A 360 14.63 4.00 0.77
C ALA A 360 13.28 3.63 0.15
N ALA A 361 12.46 2.82 0.83
CA ALA A 361 11.17 2.38 0.33
C ALA A 361 10.22 3.56 0.02
N PRO A 362 9.91 4.49 0.93
CA PRO A 362 9.08 5.65 0.60
C PRO A 362 9.74 6.60 -0.40
N ILE A 363 11.07 6.76 -0.37
CA ILE A 363 11.77 7.62 -1.35
C ILE A 363 11.58 7.08 -2.77
N THR A 364 11.70 5.78 -2.97
CA THR A 364 11.51 5.17 -4.28
C THR A 364 10.05 5.15 -4.71
N SER A 365 9.14 4.86 -3.79
CA SER A 365 7.69 4.92 -4.08
C SER A 365 7.23 6.34 -4.41
N GLY A 366 7.79 7.36 -3.78
CA GLY A 366 7.47 8.77 -4.03
C GLY A 366 7.93 9.24 -5.41
N ASP A 367 9.14 8.88 -5.85
CA ASP A 367 9.61 9.25 -7.19
C ASP A 367 8.77 8.57 -8.28
N THR A 368 8.42 7.30 -8.09
CA THR A 368 7.56 6.57 -9.03
C THR A 368 6.11 7.05 -8.99
N ALA A 369 5.62 7.57 -7.86
CA ALA A 369 4.33 8.24 -7.78
C ALA A 369 4.31 9.49 -8.66
N PHE A 370 5.29 10.38 -8.56
CA PHE A 370 5.39 11.56 -9.42
C PHE A 370 5.59 11.19 -10.90
N ARG A 371 6.37 10.15 -11.19
CA ARG A 371 6.51 9.62 -12.55
C ARG A 371 5.18 9.11 -13.09
N SER A 372 4.43 8.34 -12.31
CA SER A 372 3.10 7.85 -12.69
C SER A 372 2.13 8.99 -12.92
N ALA A 373 2.11 10.01 -12.05
CA ALA A 373 1.28 11.21 -12.23
C ALA A 373 1.64 11.93 -13.56
N ARG A 374 2.93 12.14 -13.83
CA ARG A 374 3.40 12.72 -15.09
C ARG A 374 2.90 11.93 -16.30
N LEU A 375 3.01 10.60 -16.28
CA LEU A 375 2.60 9.75 -17.39
C LEU A 375 1.08 9.74 -17.58
N ILE A 376 0.30 9.72 -16.49
CA ILE A 376 -1.16 9.82 -16.54
C ILE A 376 -1.62 11.16 -17.15
N ILE A 377 -1.00 12.27 -16.74
CA ILE A 377 -1.28 13.60 -17.31
C ILE A 377 -0.89 13.65 -18.77
N ALA A 378 0.30 13.12 -19.12
CA ALA A 378 0.79 13.09 -20.49
C ALA A 378 -0.13 12.27 -21.42
N GLU A 379 -0.59 11.11 -20.97
CA GLU A 379 -1.55 10.25 -21.69
C GLU A 379 -2.87 10.99 -21.92
N PHE A 380 -3.37 11.71 -20.93
CA PHE A 380 -4.62 12.48 -21.05
C PHE A 380 -4.49 13.66 -22.01
N LEU A 381 -3.36 14.38 -21.97
CA LEU A 381 -3.10 15.54 -22.83
C LEU A 381 -2.54 15.15 -24.22
N HIS A 382 -2.35 13.85 -24.48
CA HIS A 382 -1.72 13.32 -25.70
C HIS A 382 -0.34 13.93 -25.98
N LEU A 383 0.46 14.17 -24.92
CA LEU A 383 1.79 14.75 -25.00
C LEU A 383 2.86 13.66 -25.07
N ASP A 384 3.66 13.69 -26.13
CA ASP A 384 4.86 12.87 -26.23
C ASP A 384 5.86 13.19 -25.11
N GLN A 385 6.46 12.16 -24.51
CA GLN A 385 7.33 12.26 -23.34
C GLN A 385 8.84 12.10 -23.67
N GLN A 386 9.22 12.01 -24.93
CA GLN A 386 10.63 11.91 -25.31
C GLN A 386 11.38 13.23 -25.03
N SER A 387 10.73 14.38 -25.26
CA SER A 387 11.32 15.70 -25.04
C SER A 387 11.30 16.15 -23.58
N ILE A 388 12.45 16.57 -23.04
CA ILE A 388 12.58 17.15 -21.69
C ILE A 388 11.68 18.39 -21.53
N ARG A 389 11.57 19.24 -22.55
CA ARG A 389 10.72 20.45 -22.49
C ARG A 389 9.25 20.07 -22.25
N ARG A 390 8.73 19.04 -22.94
CA ARG A 390 7.34 18.58 -22.76
C ARG A 390 7.13 17.96 -21.37
N ARG A 391 8.12 17.28 -20.82
CA ARG A 391 8.06 16.80 -19.42
C ARG A 391 7.97 17.95 -18.43
N LEU A 392 8.73 19.04 -18.63
CA LEU A 392 8.71 20.22 -17.75
C LEU A 392 7.33 20.88 -17.69
N TYR A 393 6.58 20.97 -18.80
CA TYR A 393 5.21 21.52 -18.79
C TYR A 393 4.27 20.81 -17.81
N ILE A 394 4.48 19.51 -17.59
CA ILE A 394 3.69 18.73 -16.64
C ILE A 394 4.32 18.77 -15.25
N CYS A 395 5.64 18.60 -15.15
CA CYS A 395 6.33 18.47 -13.88
C CYS A 395 6.32 19.76 -13.06
N VAL A 396 6.47 20.94 -13.69
CA VAL A 396 6.51 22.22 -12.96
C VAL A 396 5.22 22.48 -12.17
N PRO A 397 4.02 22.46 -12.79
CA PRO A 397 2.78 22.64 -12.02
C PRO A 397 2.57 21.56 -10.96
N MET A 398 2.87 20.30 -11.26
CA MET A 398 2.72 19.17 -10.34
C MET A 398 3.60 19.32 -9.11
N PHE A 399 4.89 19.63 -9.28
CA PHE A 399 5.81 19.85 -8.17
C PHE A 399 5.50 21.13 -7.39
N SER A 400 4.98 22.18 -8.05
CA SER A 400 4.52 23.39 -7.35
C SER A 400 3.38 23.09 -6.40
N ILE A 401 2.40 22.28 -6.80
CA ILE A 401 1.31 21.83 -5.92
C ILE A 401 1.87 20.99 -4.76
N ALA A 402 2.81 20.10 -5.03
CA ALA A 402 3.43 19.28 -3.98
C ALA A 402 4.19 20.12 -2.95
N VAL A 403 4.91 21.17 -3.38
CA VAL A 403 5.59 22.13 -2.47
C VAL A 403 4.57 22.86 -1.61
N LEU A 404 3.46 23.36 -2.18
CA LEU A 404 2.42 24.03 -1.42
C LEU A 404 1.82 23.11 -0.34
N LEU A 405 1.55 21.86 -0.68
CA LEU A 405 1.06 20.86 0.28
C LEU A 405 2.09 20.55 1.38
N LEU A 406 3.38 20.43 1.04
CA LEU A 406 4.46 20.26 2.01
C LEU A 406 4.58 21.44 2.97
N VAL A 407 4.57 22.66 2.45
CA VAL A 407 4.61 23.87 3.29
C VAL A 407 3.42 23.92 4.23
N TRP A 408 2.22 23.63 3.72
CA TRP A 408 1.01 23.56 4.55
C TRP A 408 1.13 22.48 5.63
N GLN A 409 1.63 21.29 5.28
CA GLN A 409 1.84 20.18 6.22
C GLN A 409 2.81 20.54 7.35
N ILE A 410 3.91 21.21 7.01
CA ILE A 410 4.94 21.64 7.99
C ILE A 410 4.39 22.75 8.90
N ALA A 411 3.59 23.65 8.36
CA ALA A 411 3.02 24.76 9.10
C ALA A 411 1.90 24.36 10.10
N ASN A 412 1.29 23.18 9.91
CA ASN A 412 0.20 22.71 10.76
C ASN A 412 0.66 21.56 11.68
N PRO A 413 0.41 21.62 13.00
CA PRO A 413 0.83 20.58 13.95
C PRO A 413 0.30 19.17 13.59
N ASP A 414 -0.94 19.07 13.10
CA ASP A 414 -1.58 17.81 12.69
C ASP A 414 -1.51 17.55 11.19
N GLY A 415 -0.77 18.37 10.44
CA GLY A 415 -0.76 18.34 8.98
C GLY A 415 -0.40 16.97 8.40
N PHE A 416 0.57 16.28 8.98
CA PHE A 416 0.95 14.92 8.55
C PHE A 416 -0.20 13.91 8.74
N ASN A 417 -0.85 13.90 9.91
CA ASN A 417 -1.94 12.98 10.21
C ASN A 417 -3.14 13.19 9.28
N VAL A 418 -3.45 14.44 8.98
CA VAL A 418 -4.55 14.80 8.06
C VAL A 418 -4.24 14.27 6.65
N ILE A 419 -3.07 14.57 6.10
CA ILE A 419 -2.69 14.09 4.77
C ILE A 419 -2.61 12.56 4.73
N TRP A 420 -2.08 11.91 5.78
CA TRP A 420 -2.01 10.46 5.90
C TRP A 420 -3.38 9.79 5.84
N GLN A 421 -4.39 10.35 6.51
CA GLN A 421 -5.74 9.80 6.50
C GLN A 421 -6.43 9.95 5.14
N TYR A 422 -6.31 11.12 4.51
CA TYR A 422 -6.82 11.32 3.14
C TYR A 422 -6.10 10.41 2.14
N PHE A 423 -4.79 10.26 2.27
CA PHE A 423 -4.00 9.31 1.48
C PHE A 423 -4.52 7.88 1.66
N GLY A 424 -4.70 7.41 2.90
CA GLY A 424 -5.18 6.06 3.19
C GLY A 424 -6.56 5.79 2.57
N TRP A 425 -7.53 6.69 2.78
CA TRP A 425 -8.86 6.56 2.18
C TRP A 425 -8.86 6.64 0.66
N ALA A 426 -8.13 7.60 0.10
CA ALA A 426 -8.02 7.76 -1.35
C ALA A 426 -7.36 6.54 -2.00
N ASN A 427 -6.32 6.00 -1.38
CA ASN A 427 -5.65 4.78 -1.79
C ASN A 427 -6.62 3.59 -1.84
N GLN A 428 -7.39 3.37 -0.78
CA GLN A 428 -8.37 2.28 -0.75
C GLN A 428 -9.53 2.50 -1.74
N THR A 429 -9.97 3.72 -1.94
CA THR A 429 -11.00 4.05 -2.94
C THR A 429 -10.51 3.72 -4.36
N LEU A 430 -9.23 3.93 -4.64
CA LEU A 430 -8.64 3.54 -5.93
C LEU A 430 -8.71 2.02 -6.16
N SER A 431 -8.51 1.21 -5.10
CA SER A 431 -8.65 -0.25 -5.21
C SER A 431 -10.07 -0.68 -5.54
N VAL A 432 -11.09 0.04 -5.06
CA VAL A 432 -12.50 -0.21 -5.42
C VAL A 432 -12.69 -0.09 -6.94
N PHE A 433 -12.29 1.02 -7.53
CA PHE A 433 -12.43 1.22 -8.98
C PHE A 433 -11.62 0.22 -9.79
N THR A 434 -10.42 -0.13 -9.33
CA THR A 434 -9.60 -1.16 -9.98
C THR A 434 -10.30 -2.50 -9.95
N LEU A 435 -10.79 -2.95 -8.81
CA LEU A 435 -11.47 -4.24 -8.65
C LEU A 435 -12.75 -4.31 -9.50
N TRP A 436 -13.55 -3.25 -9.56
CA TRP A 436 -14.70 -3.19 -10.46
C TRP A 436 -14.28 -3.25 -11.93
N THR A 437 -13.21 -2.57 -12.33
CA THR A 437 -12.64 -2.64 -13.69
C THR A 437 -12.24 -4.07 -14.04
N LEU A 438 -11.53 -4.74 -13.13
CA LEU A 438 -11.10 -6.13 -13.29
C LEU A 438 -12.29 -7.10 -13.33
N THR A 439 -13.35 -6.85 -12.54
CA THR A 439 -14.59 -7.64 -12.55
C THR A 439 -15.26 -7.57 -13.92
N ILE A 440 -15.41 -6.37 -14.49
CA ILE A 440 -15.98 -6.19 -15.82
C ILE A 440 -15.10 -6.87 -16.89
N TYR A 441 -13.78 -6.73 -16.80
CA TYR A 441 -12.85 -7.42 -17.69
C TYR A 441 -13.03 -8.94 -17.65
N LEU A 442 -13.06 -9.56 -16.46
CA LEU A 442 -13.22 -10.99 -16.33
C LEU A 442 -14.58 -11.49 -16.86
N VAL A 443 -15.66 -10.73 -16.66
CA VAL A 443 -16.96 -11.04 -17.26
C VAL A 443 -16.88 -11.01 -18.79
N GLN A 444 -16.25 -10.00 -19.37
CA GLN A 444 -16.12 -9.87 -20.82
C GLN A 444 -15.29 -11.00 -21.43
N GLU A 445 -14.25 -11.46 -20.71
CA GLU A 445 -13.42 -12.60 -21.12
C GLU A 445 -14.01 -13.96 -20.73
N LYS A 446 -15.22 -14.03 -20.19
CA LYS A 446 -15.93 -15.27 -19.73
C LYS A 446 -15.14 -16.04 -18.66
N LYS A 447 -14.45 -15.33 -17.80
CA LYS A 447 -13.59 -15.89 -16.75
C LYS A 447 -14.27 -15.80 -15.38
N PRO A 448 -13.84 -16.55 -14.37
CA PRO A 448 -14.36 -16.48 -13.00
C PRO A 448 -14.20 -15.09 -12.40
N PHE A 449 -15.23 -14.26 -12.45
CA PHE A 449 -15.20 -12.86 -12.00
C PHE A 449 -15.43 -12.69 -10.49
N LEU A 450 -15.88 -13.73 -9.80
CA LEU A 450 -16.11 -13.67 -8.34
C LEU A 450 -14.83 -13.36 -7.57
N ILE A 451 -13.66 -13.73 -8.10
CA ILE A 451 -12.35 -13.48 -7.46
C ILE A 451 -12.05 -11.97 -7.30
N THR A 452 -12.68 -11.12 -8.11
CA THR A 452 -12.56 -9.66 -8.01
C THR A 452 -13.83 -9.00 -7.53
N LEU A 453 -15.00 -9.59 -7.80
CA LEU A 453 -16.29 -9.04 -7.37
C LEU A 453 -16.42 -9.03 -5.84
N ILE A 454 -16.06 -10.15 -5.17
CA ILE A 454 -16.17 -10.24 -3.70
C ILE A 454 -15.29 -9.17 -3.03
N PRO A 455 -13.99 -9.05 -3.36
CA PRO A 455 -13.18 -7.95 -2.84
C PRO A 455 -13.71 -6.56 -3.23
N ALA A 456 -14.26 -6.38 -4.45
CA ALA A 456 -14.82 -5.09 -4.87
C ALA A 456 -15.99 -4.66 -3.99
N LEU A 457 -16.92 -5.57 -3.69
CA LEU A 457 -18.06 -5.32 -2.82
C LEU A 457 -17.62 -5.00 -1.40
N PHE A 458 -16.69 -5.78 -0.85
CA PHE A 458 -16.16 -5.56 0.48
C PHE A 458 -15.50 -4.19 0.60
N MET A 459 -14.59 -3.84 -0.32
CA MET A 459 -13.89 -2.56 -0.30
C MET A 459 -14.83 -1.38 -0.60
N THR A 460 -15.90 -1.57 -1.39
CA THR A 460 -16.93 -0.55 -1.59
C THR A 460 -17.61 -0.17 -0.27
N VAL A 461 -17.94 -1.16 0.56
CA VAL A 461 -18.53 -0.91 1.89
C VAL A 461 -17.53 -0.28 2.84
N VAL A 462 -16.29 -0.78 2.87
CA VAL A 462 -15.22 -0.22 3.72
C VAL A 462 -14.99 1.26 3.41
N CYS A 463 -14.75 1.60 2.15
CA CYS A 463 -14.46 2.98 1.73
C CYS A 463 -15.67 3.91 1.91
N GLY A 464 -16.87 3.42 1.61
CA GLY A 464 -18.12 4.16 1.82
C GLY A 464 -18.36 4.41 3.31
N SER A 465 -18.23 3.39 4.16
CA SER A 465 -18.40 3.54 5.61
C SER A 465 -17.39 4.53 6.20
N PHE A 466 -16.13 4.46 5.79
CA PHE A 466 -15.13 5.41 6.26
C PHE A 466 -15.43 6.85 5.83
N LEU A 467 -15.86 7.06 4.58
CA LEU A 467 -16.24 8.39 4.08
C LEU A 467 -17.36 9.02 4.91
N PHE A 468 -18.37 8.24 5.27
CA PHE A 468 -19.51 8.77 6.00
C PHE A 468 -19.25 8.91 7.51
N LEU A 469 -18.50 7.98 8.11
CA LEU A 469 -18.34 7.91 9.56
C LEU A 469 -17.12 8.67 10.08
N SER A 470 -16.06 8.80 9.29
CA SER A 470 -14.83 9.45 9.74
C SER A 470 -15.06 10.94 10.03
N LYS A 471 -14.62 11.38 11.21
CA LYS A 471 -14.68 12.79 11.61
C LYS A 471 -13.87 13.71 10.69
N GLN A 472 -12.85 13.18 10.03
CA GLN A 472 -12.03 13.89 9.05
C GLN A 472 -12.71 14.01 7.68
N ALA A 473 -13.81 13.26 7.44
CA ALA A 473 -14.60 13.34 6.21
C ALA A 473 -16.00 13.93 6.52
N LEU A 474 -17.06 13.14 6.50
CA LEU A 474 -18.42 13.64 6.69
C LEU A 474 -18.89 13.59 8.16
N GLY A 475 -18.30 12.74 9.00
CA GLY A 475 -18.57 12.66 10.44
C GLY A 475 -20.04 12.41 10.81
N LEU A 476 -20.77 11.65 9.98
CA LEU A 476 -22.18 11.38 10.18
C LEU A 476 -22.41 10.41 11.35
N ASP A 477 -23.63 10.43 11.90
CA ASP A 477 -24.07 9.42 12.87
C ASP A 477 -23.92 8.00 12.31
N GLU A 478 -23.61 7.03 13.17
CA GLU A 478 -23.33 5.66 12.78
C GLU A 478 -24.45 5.01 11.98
N LYS A 479 -25.70 5.19 12.37
CA LYS A 479 -26.84 4.60 11.66
C LYS A 479 -26.97 5.17 10.26
N ILE A 480 -26.81 6.48 10.12
CA ILE A 480 -26.85 7.17 8.84
C ILE A 480 -25.67 6.75 7.98
N GLY A 481 -24.44 6.74 8.56
CA GLY A 481 -23.22 6.41 7.83
C GLY A 481 -23.21 4.98 7.27
N TYR A 482 -23.56 3.99 8.09
CA TYR A 482 -23.65 2.59 7.61
C TYR A 482 -24.81 2.39 6.63
N SER A 483 -25.95 3.06 6.83
CA SER A 483 -27.06 2.99 5.87
C SER A 483 -26.68 3.56 4.51
N ALA A 484 -25.98 4.70 4.50
CA ALA A 484 -25.50 5.32 3.27
C ALA A 484 -24.44 4.44 2.55
N ALA A 485 -23.53 3.82 3.28
CA ALA A 485 -22.57 2.87 2.71
C ALA A 485 -23.28 1.62 2.14
N GLY A 486 -24.30 1.09 2.85
CA GLY A 486 -25.16 0.02 2.37
C GLY A 486 -25.90 0.39 1.09
N LEU A 487 -26.39 1.63 1.00
CA LEU A 487 -27.05 2.13 -0.22
C LEU A 487 -26.06 2.16 -1.41
N ILE A 488 -24.83 2.63 -1.22
CA ILE A 488 -23.78 2.60 -2.26
C ILE A 488 -23.55 1.17 -2.74
N LEU A 489 -23.47 0.20 -1.82
CA LEU A 489 -23.32 -1.21 -2.17
C LEU A 489 -24.49 -1.71 -3.02
N VAL A 490 -25.73 -1.45 -2.61
CA VAL A 490 -26.94 -1.85 -3.34
C VAL A 490 -26.97 -1.22 -4.73
N VAL A 491 -26.69 0.07 -4.85
CA VAL A 491 -26.61 0.77 -6.14
C VAL A 491 -25.55 0.15 -7.04
N SER A 492 -24.36 -0.16 -6.49
CA SER A 492 -23.27 -0.80 -7.24
C SER A 492 -23.65 -2.20 -7.74
N LEU A 493 -24.35 -2.98 -6.91
CA LEU A 493 -24.86 -4.31 -7.29
C LEU A 493 -25.94 -4.21 -8.36
N VAL A 494 -26.93 -3.33 -8.19
CA VAL A 494 -28.01 -3.12 -9.18
C VAL A 494 -27.42 -2.69 -10.52
N TRP A 495 -26.47 -1.75 -10.51
CA TRP A 495 -25.76 -1.31 -11.71
C TRP A 495 -25.02 -2.47 -12.38
N PHE A 496 -24.24 -3.25 -11.61
CA PHE A 496 -23.49 -4.39 -12.14
C PHE A 496 -24.38 -5.47 -12.72
N PHE A 497 -25.42 -5.90 -11.99
CA PHE A 497 -26.30 -6.97 -12.45
C PHE A 497 -27.17 -6.51 -13.64
N SER A 498 -27.64 -5.26 -13.67
CA SER A 498 -28.33 -4.70 -14.82
C SER A 498 -27.45 -4.71 -16.07
N TRP A 499 -26.18 -4.30 -15.92
CA TRP A 499 -25.21 -4.37 -17.00
C TRP A 499 -24.91 -5.83 -17.40
N TYR A 500 -24.72 -6.72 -16.43
CA TYR A 500 -24.44 -8.14 -16.65
C TYR A 500 -25.54 -8.83 -17.43
N ILE A 501 -26.80 -8.65 -17.02
CA ILE A 501 -27.98 -9.25 -17.70
C ILE A 501 -28.10 -8.73 -19.14
N LYS A 502 -27.95 -7.41 -19.33
CA LYS A 502 -28.03 -6.79 -20.68
C LYS A 502 -26.94 -7.29 -21.62
N ASN A 503 -25.77 -7.62 -21.12
CA ASN A 503 -24.63 -8.02 -21.94
C ASN A 503 -24.38 -9.53 -21.93
N ARG A 504 -25.09 -10.31 -21.10
CA ARG A 504 -24.91 -11.77 -20.97
C ARG A 504 -25.02 -12.49 -22.30
N SER A 505 -25.96 -12.10 -23.17
CA SER A 505 -26.15 -12.71 -24.51
C SER A 505 -24.92 -12.51 -25.41
N LYS A 506 -24.30 -11.33 -25.39
CA LYS A 506 -23.07 -11.05 -26.15
C LYS A 506 -21.90 -11.93 -25.72
N TYR A 507 -21.87 -12.31 -24.45
CA TYR A 507 -20.80 -13.11 -23.87
C TYR A 507 -21.17 -14.60 -23.74
N SER A 508 -22.44 -14.98 -24.00
CA SER A 508 -22.94 -16.36 -23.96
C SER A 508 -22.84 -17.09 -25.31
N ILE A 509 -22.84 -16.37 -26.44
CA ILE A 509 -22.88 -16.97 -27.77
C ILE A 509 -21.45 -17.20 -28.27
N ASN A 510 -20.84 -18.30 -27.95
CA ASN A 510 -19.82 -19.03 -28.71
C ASN A 510 -19.39 -20.32 -27.97
N LYS A 511 -20.39 -21.18 -27.68
CA LYS A 511 -20.13 -22.59 -27.30
C LYS A 511 -20.53 -23.58 -28.40
N LEU A 512 -20.81 -23.10 -29.61
CA LEU A 512 -21.14 -23.93 -30.77
C LEU A 512 -20.45 -23.33 -32.01
N ASN A 513 -19.15 -23.47 -32.09
CA ASN A 513 -18.40 -23.64 -33.34
C ASN A 513 -16.98 -24.12 -32.98
#